data_68e655409133093ade918b3917308bd2
#
_entry.id   68e655409133093ade918b3917308bd2
#
_cell.length_a   1.000
_cell.length_b   1.000
_cell.length_c   1.000
_cell.angle_alpha   90.00
_cell.angle_beta   90.00
_cell.angle_gamma   90.00
#
_symmetry.space_group_name_H-M   'P 1'
#
loop_
_entity.id
_entity.type
_entity.pdbx_description
1 polymer ?
#
loop_
_entity_poly.entity_id
_entity_poly.type
_entity_poly.pdbx_seq_one_letter_code
_entity_poly.pdbx_strand_id
1 'polypeptide(L)'
;QYVSELFRKYQAQLKGFIAKRVPSKEDCEDILQNVFYQLAKINIETNPIEQVSAWLYSVTRNQIIDWSRKKREEALPEVHNNEEDQSFISELTGLLLDEDASPEMDFIRSLVWEELENAMNELPEEQSTIFKLTELEGFSFKEISESTGITVNTLISRKRYAVLHLRKRLARLYDELLNDN
;
A
#
# COMPACT_ATOMS: atom_id res chain seq x y z
N GLN A 1 13.87 -0.77 -26.00
CA GLN A 1 15.23 -0.78 -25.47
C GLN A 1 15.30 -0.17 -24.06
N TYR A 2 14.74 1.01 -23.90
CA TYR A 2 14.64 1.68 -22.58
C TYR A 2 13.86 0.87 -21.56
N VAL A 3 12.68 0.36 -21.93
CA VAL A 3 11.85 -0.49 -21.07
C VAL A 3 12.60 -1.77 -20.66
N SER A 4 13.34 -2.37 -21.58
CA SER A 4 14.14 -3.58 -21.30
C SER A 4 15.25 -3.32 -20.30
N GLU A 5 15.88 -2.16 -20.36
CA GLU A 5 16.92 -1.75 -19.41
C GLU A 5 16.34 -1.54 -18.01
N LEU A 6 15.18 -0.87 -17.93
CA LEU A 6 14.46 -0.66 -16.68
C LEU A 6 13.97 -2.00 -16.10
N PHE A 7 13.49 -2.89 -16.94
CA PHE A 7 13.12 -4.23 -16.52
C PHE A 7 14.27 -4.96 -15.85
N ARG A 8 15.44 -5.00 -16.50
CA ARG A 8 16.63 -5.63 -15.93
C ARG A 8 17.05 -5.02 -14.60
N LYS A 9 16.94 -3.69 -14.50
CA LYS A 9 17.37 -2.95 -13.30
C LYS A 9 16.44 -3.18 -12.11
N TYR A 10 15.14 -3.17 -12.33
CA TYR A 10 14.14 -3.11 -11.26
C TYR A 10 13.36 -4.41 -11.03
N GLN A 11 13.40 -5.38 -11.95
CA GLN A 11 12.56 -6.58 -11.84
C GLN A 11 12.75 -7.35 -10.52
N ALA A 12 13.97 -7.53 -10.08
CA ALA A 12 14.28 -8.28 -8.86
C ALA A 12 13.75 -7.57 -7.61
N GLN A 13 13.91 -6.25 -7.54
CA GLN A 13 13.44 -5.43 -6.43
C GLN A 13 11.91 -5.41 -6.37
N LEU A 14 11.26 -5.16 -7.50
CA LEU A 14 9.80 -5.15 -7.58
C LEU A 14 9.20 -6.53 -7.31
N LYS A 15 9.82 -7.57 -7.83
CA LYS A 15 9.40 -8.96 -7.56
C LYS A 15 9.47 -9.28 -6.08
N GLY A 16 10.54 -8.88 -5.40
CA GLY A 16 10.68 -9.03 -3.96
C GLY A 16 9.63 -8.23 -3.18
N PHE A 17 9.35 -7.01 -3.60
CA PHE A 17 8.30 -6.17 -3.02
C PHE A 17 6.91 -6.81 -3.16
N ILE A 18 6.58 -7.33 -4.34
CA ILE A 18 5.30 -7.99 -4.60
C ILE A 18 5.19 -9.29 -3.81
N ALA A 19 6.25 -10.11 -3.79
CA ALA A 19 6.26 -11.41 -3.13
C ALA A 19 5.99 -11.34 -1.63
N LYS A 20 6.36 -10.25 -0.97
CA LYS A 20 6.05 -10.03 0.46
C LYS A 20 4.56 -9.78 0.71
N ARG A 21 3.80 -9.39 -0.29
CA ARG A 21 2.40 -8.94 -0.18
C ARG A 21 1.41 -9.84 -0.90
N VAL A 22 1.88 -10.57 -1.90
CA VAL A 22 1.07 -11.45 -2.76
C VAL A 22 1.62 -12.87 -2.64
N PRO A 23 0.87 -13.80 -2.01
CA PRO A 23 1.39 -15.15 -1.76
C PRO A 23 1.49 -16.03 -3.02
N SER A 24 0.64 -15.77 -4.02
CA SER A 24 0.66 -16.54 -5.27
C SER A 24 1.79 -16.08 -6.18
N LYS A 25 2.68 -17.01 -6.56
CA LYS A 25 3.77 -16.74 -7.50
C LYS A 25 3.25 -16.31 -8.87
N GLU A 26 2.18 -16.91 -9.34
CA GLU A 26 1.52 -16.59 -10.61
C GLU A 26 0.97 -15.16 -10.59
N ASP A 27 0.28 -14.78 -9.51
CA ASP A 27 -0.23 -13.42 -9.32
C ASP A 27 0.90 -12.39 -9.24
N CYS A 28 2.02 -12.72 -8.59
CA CYS A 28 3.21 -11.87 -8.54
C CYS A 28 3.75 -11.60 -9.96
N GLU A 29 3.86 -12.62 -10.77
CA GLU A 29 4.34 -12.50 -12.15
C GLU A 29 3.39 -11.67 -13.01
N ASP A 30 2.08 -11.86 -12.85
CA ASP A 30 1.07 -11.08 -13.56
C ASP A 30 1.13 -9.60 -13.19
N ILE A 31 1.26 -9.28 -11.92
CA ILE A 31 1.40 -7.91 -11.44
C ILE A 31 2.68 -7.27 -12.02
N LEU A 32 3.79 -7.97 -11.97
CA LEU A 32 5.06 -7.48 -12.50
C LEU A 32 4.97 -7.20 -14.01
N GLN A 33 4.38 -8.10 -14.77
CA GLN A 33 4.14 -7.92 -16.19
C GLN A 33 3.25 -6.71 -16.50
N ASN A 34 2.18 -6.53 -15.73
CA ASN A 34 1.27 -5.40 -15.91
C ASN A 34 1.95 -4.06 -15.63
N VAL A 35 2.82 -3.99 -14.64
CA VAL A 35 3.59 -2.77 -14.32
C VAL A 35 4.47 -2.37 -15.50
N PHE A 36 5.24 -3.31 -16.05
CA PHE A 36 6.12 -3.03 -17.18
C PHE A 36 5.35 -2.82 -18.50
N TYR A 37 4.19 -3.45 -18.64
CA TYR A 37 3.29 -3.20 -19.77
C TYR A 37 2.76 -1.76 -19.77
N GLN A 38 2.38 -1.25 -18.61
CA GLN A 38 1.99 0.16 -18.45
C GLN A 38 3.16 1.11 -18.78
N LEU A 39 4.36 0.77 -18.30
CA LEU A 39 5.56 1.55 -18.65
C LEU A 39 5.81 1.60 -20.16
N ALA A 40 5.64 0.46 -20.83
CA ALA A 40 5.83 0.38 -22.28
C ALA A 40 4.83 1.21 -23.09
N LYS A 41 3.64 1.45 -22.55
CA LYS A 41 2.60 2.28 -23.18
C LYS A 41 2.86 3.78 -23.05
N ILE A 42 3.68 4.21 -22.11
CA ILE A 42 3.96 5.63 -21.90
C ILE A 42 4.92 6.10 -23.00
N ASN A 43 4.53 7.18 -23.67
CA ASN A 43 5.44 7.86 -24.58
C ASN A 43 6.34 8.79 -23.74
N ILE A 44 7.58 8.36 -23.52
CA ILE A 44 8.54 9.05 -22.68
C ILE A 44 8.99 10.38 -23.30
N GLU A 45 8.93 10.49 -24.63
CA GLU A 45 9.28 11.73 -25.33
C GLU A 45 8.27 12.86 -25.06
N THR A 46 6.99 12.51 -25.00
CA THR A 46 5.90 13.46 -24.77
C THR A 46 5.49 13.57 -23.31
N ASN A 47 5.79 12.55 -22.52
CA ASN A 47 5.42 12.46 -21.11
C ASN A 47 6.58 11.87 -20.29
N PRO A 48 7.63 12.67 -20.04
CA PRO A 48 8.81 12.18 -19.35
C PRO A 48 8.49 11.82 -17.90
N ILE A 49 8.97 10.66 -17.46
CA ILE A 49 8.91 10.23 -16.08
C ILE A 49 10.20 10.71 -15.39
N GLU A 50 10.09 11.72 -14.54
CA GLU A 50 11.26 12.30 -13.86
C GLU A 50 11.88 11.35 -12.85
N GLN A 51 11.02 10.57 -12.13
CA GLN A 51 11.45 9.62 -11.12
C GLN A 51 10.87 8.24 -11.45
N VAL A 52 11.60 7.47 -12.24
CA VAL A 52 11.17 6.16 -12.73
C VAL A 52 10.97 5.16 -11.58
N SER A 53 11.88 5.14 -10.61
CA SER A 53 11.77 4.27 -9.44
C SER A 53 10.48 4.52 -8.66
N ALA A 54 10.20 5.78 -8.33
CA ALA A 54 8.98 6.18 -7.62
C ALA A 54 7.72 5.81 -8.41
N TRP A 55 7.74 6.04 -9.71
CA TRP A 55 6.63 5.69 -10.60
C TRP A 55 6.38 4.17 -10.62
N LEU A 56 7.43 3.36 -10.77
CA LEU A 56 7.35 1.91 -10.79
C LEU A 56 6.77 1.37 -9.47
N TYR A 57 7.25 1.85 -8.33
CA TYR A 57 6.71 1.43 -7.03
C TYR A 57 5.27 1.89 -6.82
N SER A 58 4.89 3.08 -7.27
CA SER A 58 3.51 3.58 -7.20
C SER A 58 2.56 2.72 -8.02
N VAL A 59 2.92 2.39 -9.25
CA VAL A 59 2.10 1.53 -10.11
C VAL A 59 2.02 0.11 -9.56
N THR A 60 3.14 -0.43 -9.11
CA THR A 60 3.20 -1.77 -8.49
C THR A 60 2.27 -1.84 -7.28
N ARG A 61 2.32 -0.85 -6.43
CA ARG A 61 1.46 -0.76 -5.26
C ARG A 61 -0.01 -0.68 -5.62
N ASN A 62 -0.36 0.14 -6.60
CA ASN A 62 -1.73 0.22 -7.10
C ASN A 62 -2.22 -1.13 -7.65
N GLN A 63 -1.36 -1.86 -8.36
CA GLN A 63 -1.68 -3.20 -8.85
C GLN A 63 -1.89 -4.20 -7.71
N ILE A 64 -1.09 -4.13 -6.65
CA ILE A 64 -1.24 -4.97 -5.46
C ILE A 64 -2.56 -4.65 -4.75
N ILE A 65 -2.90 -3.38 -4.61
CA ILE A 65 -4.16 -2.94 -3.99
C ILE A 65 -5.35 -3.45 -4.82
N ASP A 66 -5.32 -3.31 -6.12
CA ASP A 66 -6.36 -3.82 -7.02
C ASP A 66 -6.49 -5.34 -6.93
N TRP A 67 -5.38 -6.05 -6.88
CA TRP A 67 -5.36 -7.50 -6.67
C TRP A 67 -5.99 -7.88 -5.33
N SER A 68 -5.61 -7.22 -4.26
CA SER A 68 -6.14 -7.43 -2.91
C SER A 68 -7.64 -7.17 -2.85
N ARG A 69 -8.11 -6.10 -3.49
CA ARG A 69 -9.53 -5.77 -3.57
C ARG A 69 -10.31 -6.84 -4.32
N LYS A 70 -9.82 -7.31 -5.47
CA LYS A 70 -10.45 -8.39 -6.24
C LYS A 70 -10.54 -9.69 -5.44
N LYS A 71 -9.49 -10.04 -4.71
CA LYS A 71 -9.49 -11.22 -3.84
C LYS A 71 -10.50 -11.10 -2.70
N ARG A 72 -10.66 -9.91 -2.12
CA ARG A 72 -11.69 -9.65 -1.10
C ARG A 72 -13.09 -9.77 -1.68
N GLU A 73 -13.33 -9.23 -2.85
CA GLU A 73 -14.62 -9.32 -3.55
C GLU A 73 -14.99 -10.76 -3.89
N GLU A 74 -14.03 -11.57 -4.33
CA GLU A 74 -14.23 -13.01 -4.58
C GLU A 74 -14.50 -13.80 -3.31
N ALA A 75 -13.81 -13.45 -2.20
CA ALA A 75 -13.90 -14.16 -0.93
C ALA A 75 -15.12 -13.73 -0.09
N LEU A 76 -15.57 -12.47 -0.21
CA LEU A 76 -16.57 -11.83 0.63
C LEU A 76 -17.44 -10.87 -0.18
N PRO A 77 -18.52 -11.36 -0.82
CA PRO A 77 -19.35 -10.52 -1.69
C PRO A 77 -20.08 -9.35 -1.02
N GLU A 78 -20.07 -9.26 0.32
CA GLU A 78 -20.79 -8.23 1.08
C GLU A 78 -19.89 -7.23 1.83
N VAL A 79 -18.60 -7.19 1.53
CA VAL A 79 -17.71 -6.20 2.17
C VAL A 79 -17.93 -4.83 1.54
N HIS A 80 -18.53 -3.92 2.30
CA HIS A 80 -18.61 -2.53 1.92
C HIS A 80 -17.21 -1.90 1.96
N ASN A 81 -16.57 -1.81 0.81
CA ASN A 81 -15.36 -1.03 0.65
C ASN A 81 -15.74 0.45 0.71
N ASN A 82 -15.33 1.13 1.78
CA ASN A 82 -15.37 2.58 1.79
C ASN A 82 -14.21 3.08 0.91
N GLU A 83 -14.55 3.68 -0.23
CA GLU A 83 -13.57 4.18 -1.20
C GLU A 83 -12.61 5.22 -0.59
N GLU A 84 -13.10 6.05 0.33
CA GLU A 84 -12.28 7.03 1.03
C GLU A 84 -11.22 6.36 1.92
N ASP A 85 -11.58 5.30 2.62
CA ASP A 85 -10.66 4.54 3.46
C ASP A 85 -9.60 3.82 2.61
N GLN A 86 -10.00 3.26 1.48
CA GLN A 86 -9.07 2.63 0.54
C GLN A 86 -8.10 3.64 -0.07
N SER A 87 -8.59 4.80 -0.44
CA SER A 87 -7.76 5.90 -0.96
C SER A 87 -6.74 6.37 0.09
N PHE A 88 -7.18 6.57 1.33
CA PHE A 88 -6.31 6.94 2.43
C PHE A 88 -5.21 5.90 2.67
N ILE A 89 -5.57 4.62 2.75
CA ILE A 89 -4.61 3.53 2.95
C ILE A 89 -3.62 3.47 1.79
N SER A 90 -4.09 3.62 0.56
CA SER A 90 -3.25 3.63 -0.63
C SER A 90 -2.21 4.76 -0.60
N GLU A 91 -2.62 5.96 -0.27
CA GLU A 91 -1.73 7.12 -0.15
C GLU A 91 -0.72 6.93 0.99
N LEU A 92 -1.18 6.44 2.13
CA LEU A 92 -0.33 6.22 3.31
C LEU A 92 0.73 5.15 3.04
N THR A 93 0.34 3.98 2.58
CA THR A 93 1.28 2.90 2.26
C THR A 93 2.21 3.31 1.14
N GLY A 94 1.70 4.15 0.24
CA GLY A 94 2.45 4.79 -0.80
C GLY A 94 3.63 5.57 -0.32
N LEU A 95 3.38 6.44 0.57
CA LEU A 95 4.38 7.30 1.17
C LEU A 95 5.37 6.51 2.02
N LEU A 96 4.88 5.57 2.83
CA LEU A 96 5.71 4.82 3.78
C LEU A 96 6.65 3.80 3.12
N LEU A 97 6.22 3.21 2.01
CA LEU A 97 6.93 2.12 1.35
C LEU A 97 7.69 2.59 0.10
N ASP A 98 7.59 3.86 -0.25
CA ASP A 98 8.35 4.46 -1.34
C ASP A 98 9.82 4.57 -0.94
N GLU A 99 10.70 4.03 -1.77
CA GLU A 99 12.15 4.06 -1.58
C GLU A 99 12.80 5.28 -2.26
N ASP A 100 12.02 6.29 -2.61
CA ASP A 100 12.60 7.51 -3.16
C ASP A 100 13.57 8.13 -2.14
N ALA A 101 14.82 8.25 -2.56
CA ALA A 101 15.94 8.62 -1.71
C ALA A 101 16.15 10.14 -1.59
N SER A 102 15.13 10.97 -1.88
CA SER A 102 15.30 12.40 -1.66
C SER A 102 15.29 12.71 -0.15
N PRO A 103 16.22 13.53 0.35
CA PRO A 103 16.28 13.88 1.78
C PRO A 103 14.99 14.50 2.32
N GLU A 104 14.29 15.28 1.49
CA GLU A 104 13.01 15.90 1.85
C GLU A 104 11.92 14.86 2.06
N MET A 105 11.84 13.87 1.17
CA MET A 105 10.88 12.78 1.28
C MET A 105 11.20 11.85 2.44
N ASP A 106 12.48 11.61 2.72
CA ASP A 106 12.90 10.83 3.89
C ASP A 106 12.47 11.51 5.20
N PHE A 107 12.59 12.82 5.27
CA PHE A 107 12.14 13.58 6.43
C PHE A 107 10.62 13.48 6.62
N ILE A 108 9.85 13.71 5.56
CA ILE A 108 8.37 13.58 5.60
C ILE A 108 7.96 12.16 5.97
N ARG A 109 8.61 11.17 5.40
CA ARG A 109 8.36 9.77 5.70
C ARG A 109 8.60 9.45 7.18
N SER A 110 9.67 9.99 7.76
CA SER A 110 9.98 9.84 9.18
C SER A 110 8.89 10.44 10.07
N LEU A 111 8.40 11.63 9.73
CA LEU A 111 7.31 12.27 10.46
C LEU A 111 6.02 11.45 10.38
N VAL A 112 5.70 10.93 9.22
CA VAL A 112 4.49 10.10 9.02
C VAL A 112 4.61 8.78 9.79
N TRP A 113 5.78 8.15 9.78
CA TRP A 113 6.03 6.93 10.57
C TRP A 113 5.86 7.17 12.07
N GLU A 114 6.43 8.25 12.58
CA GLU A 114 6.32 8.62 13.99
C GLU A 114 4.87 8.86 14.39
N GLU A 115 4.14 9.61 13.59
CA GLU A 115 2.71 9.90 13.84
C GLU A 115 1.85 8.64 13.74
N LEU A 116 2.16 7.77 12.78
CA LEU A 116 1.48 6.48 12.62
C LEU A 116 1.69 5.59 13.84
N GLU A 117 2.91 5.48 14.33
CA GLU A 117 3.23 4.70 15.53
C GLU A 117 2.50 5.25 16.76
N ASN A 118 2.51 6.57 16.94
CA ASN A 118 1.80 7.23 18.05
C ASN A 118 0.30 6.97 17.95
N ALA A 119 -0.27 7.10 16.79
CA ALA A 119 -1.69 6.85 16.55
C ALA A 119 -2.07 5.39 16.81
N MET A 120 -1.23 4.45 16.39
CA MET A 120 -1.47 3.03 16.64
C MET A 120 -1.35 2.66 18.12
N ASN A 121 -0.47 3.32 18.87
CA ASN A 121 -0.35 3.12 20.31
C ASN A 121 -1.57 3.64 21.09
N GLU A 122 -2.33 4.55 20.54
CA GLU A 122 -3.59 5.04 21.10
C GLU A 122 -4.76 4.08 20.88
N LEU A 123 -4.63 3.14 19.93
CA LEU A 123 -5.67 2.17 19.60
C LEU A 123 -5.64 0.96 20.54
N PRO A 124 -6.80 0.31 20.77
CA PRO A 124 -6.80 -1.04 21.32
C PRO A 124 -5.89 -1.96 20.51
N GLU A 125 -5.19 -2.84 21.19
CA GLU A 125 -4.22 -3.77 20.56
C GLU A 125 -4.83 -4.55 19.40
N GLU A 126 -6.05 -4.97 19.53
CA GLU A 126 -6.79 -5.72 18.51
C GLU A 126 -6.95 -4.94 17.20
N GLN A 127 -7.18 -3.65 17.30
CA GLN A 127 -7.34 -2.77 16.14
C GLN A 127 -5.99 -2.44 15.49
N SER A 128 -4.98 -2.13 16.28
CA SER A 128 -3.64 -1.86 15.74
C SER A 128 -3.03 -3.10 15.11
N THR A 129 -3.23 -4.27 15.70
CA THR A 129 -2.73 -5.55 15.19
C THR A 129 -3.31 -5.88 13.81
N ILE A 130 -4.62 -5.75 13.63
CA ILE A 130 -5.25 -6.05 12.34
C ILE A 130 -4.78 -5.10 11.23
N PHE A 131 -4.58 -3.84 11.54
CA PHE A 131 -4.02 -2.89 10.58
C PHE A 131 -2.61 -3.28 10.17
N LYS A 132 -1.73 -3.58 11.12
CA LYS A 132 -0.35 -4.00 10.85
C LYS A 132 -0.30 -5.27 9.99
N LEU A 133 -1.07 -6.28 10.35
CA LEU A 133 -1.09 -7.55 9.65
C LEU A 133 -1.57 -7.42 8.21
N THR A 134 -2.59 -6.60 7.96
CA THR A 134 -3.15 -6.45 6.61
C THR A 134 -2.36 -5.49 5.74
N GLU A 135 -1.96 -4.33 6.28
CA GLU A 135 -1.38 -3.26 5.46
C GLU A 135 0.15 -3.26 5.45
N LEU A 136 0.80 -3.62 6.54
CA LEU A 136 2.26 -3.63 6.61
C LEU A 136 2.86 -5.00 6.33
N GLU A 137 2.19 -6.07 6.71
CA GLU A 137 2.67 -7.45 6.53
C GLU A 137 2.00 -8.19 5.38
N GLY A 138 0.90 -7.66 4.84
CA GLY A 138 0.26 -8.15 3.62
C GLY A 138 -0.61 -9.41 3.76
N PHE A 139 -1.01 -9.77 4.99
CA PHE A 139 -1.92 -10.89 5.20
C PHE A 139 -3.36 -10.55 4.78
N SER A 140 -4.07 -11.52 4.25
CA SER A 140 -5.50 -11.39 3.98
C SER A 140 -6.33 -11.60 5.24
N PHE A 141 -7.54 -11.08 5.27
CA PHE A 141 -8.48 -11.35 6.35
C PHE A 141 -8.76 -12.85 6.52
N LYS A 142 -8.82 -13.57 5.40
CA LYS A 142 -9.04 -15.02 5.41
C LYS A 142 -7.90 -15.74 6.11
N GLU A 143 -6.66 -15.42 5.78
CA GLU A 143 -5.47 -16.01 6.42
C GLU A 143 -5.44 -15.73 7.92
N ILE A 144 -5.73 -14.50 8.32
CA ILE A 144 -5.78 -14.12 9.73
C ILE A 144 -6.92 -14.83 10.45
N SER A 145 -8.10 -14.94 9.84
CA SER A 145 -9.24 -15.65 10.38
C SER A 145 -8.94 -17.12 10.59
N GLU A 146 -8.33 -17.78 9.62
CA GLU A 146 -7.94 -19.19 9.71
C GLU A 146 -6.90 -19.44 10.82
N SER A 147 -5.97 -18.52 10.99
CA SER A 147 -4.91 -18.59 12.00
C SER A 147 -5.40 -18.31 13.41
N THR A 148 -6.33 -17.36 13.59
CA THR A 148 -6.75 -16.86 14.91
C THR A 148 -8.10 -17.42 15.39
N GLY A 149 -8.92 -17.94 14.49
CA GLY A 149 -10.29 -18.34 14.79
C GLY A 149 -11.27 -17.18 14.91
N ILE A 150 -10.82 -15.94 14.69
CA ILE A 150 -11.67 -14.75 14.71
C ILE A 150 -12.38 -14.63 13.35
N THR A 151 -13.67 -14.33 13.38
CA THR A 151 -14.44 -14.19 12.13
C THR A 151 -13.93 -13.03 11.28
N VAL A 152 -14.01 -13.19 9.96
CA VAL A 152 -13.59 -12.15 9.01
C VAL A 152 -14.36 -10.85 9.24
N ASN A 153 -15.65 -10.90 9.52
CA ASN A 153 -16.45 -9.70 9.80
C ASN A 153 -15.95 -8.93 11.02
N THR A 154 -15.54 -9.62 12.07
CA THR A 154 -14.93 -9.00 13.25
C THR A 154 -13.61 -8.33 12.89
N LEU A 155 -12.76 -8.98 12.11
CA LEU A 155 -11.49 -8.42 11.65
C LEU A 155 -11.67 -7.17 10.79
N ILE A 156 -12.65 -7.19 9.89
CA ILE A 156 -13.01 -6.03 9.06
C ILE A 156 -13.46 -4.84 9.92
N SER A 157 -14.31 -5.09 10.91
CA SER A 157 -14.77 -4.05 11.83
C SER A 157 -13.64 -3.45 12.63
N ARG A 158 -12.74 -4.27 13.17
CA ARG A 158 -11.55 -3.81 13.91
C ARG A 158 -10.66 -2.94 13.04
N LYS A 159 -10.40 -3.36 11.81
CA LYS A 159 -9.60 -2.58 10.87
C LYS A 159 -10.26 -1.25 10.52
N ARG A 160 -11.56 -1.23 10.32
CA ARG A 160 -12.31 0.01 10.04
C ARG A 160 -12.15 1.04 11.15
N TYR A 161 -12.27 0.62 12.41
CA TYR A 161 -12.04 1.52 13.55
C TYR A 161 -10.60 2.04 13.59
N ALA A 162 -9.63 1.18 13.31
CA ALA A 162 -8.23 1.59 13.21
C ALA A 162 -8.04 2.65 12.11
N VAL A 163 -8.55 2.42 10.92
CA VAL A 163 -8.43 3.35 9.79
C VAL A 163 -9.08 4.70 10.08
N LEU A 164 -10.26 4.71 10.71
CA LEU A 164 -10.94 5.95 11.09
C LEU A 164 -10.08 6.78 12.06
N HIS A 165 -9.48 6.15 13.05
CA HIS A 165 -8.60 6.83 13.99
C HIS A 165 -7.33 7.37 13.31
N LEU A 166 -6.69 6.55 12.49
CA LEU A 166 -5.48 6.93 11.76
C LEU A 166 -5.75 8.11 10.80
N ARG A 167 -6.88 8.12 10.13
CA ARG A 167 -7.27 9.24 9.26
C ARG A 167 -7.36 10.55 10.03
N LYS A 168 -7.97 10.53 11.22
CA LYS A 168 -8.08 11.73 12.06
C LYS A 168 -6.72 12.25 12.51
N ARG A 169 -5.85 11.35 12.93
CA ARG A 169 -4.52 11.70 13.41
C ARG A 169 -3.62 12.23 12.29
N LEU A 170 -3.61 11.56 11.17
CA LEU A 170 -2.77 11.94 10.03
C LEU A 170 -3.30 13.16 9.27
N ALA A 171 -4.60 13.43 9.33
CA ALA A 171 -5.17 14.66 8.78
C ALA A 171 -4.60 15.90 9.48
N ARG A 172 -4.37 15.86 10.79
CA ARG A 172 -3.73 16.95 11.52
C ARG A 172 -2.30 17.18 11.04
N LEU A 173 -1.52 16.13 10.89
CA LEU A 173 -0.16 16.23 10.37
C LEU A 173 -0.14 16.83 8.97
N TYR A 174 -1.06 16.40 8.11
CA TYR A 174 -1.21 16.92 6.75
C TYR A 174 -1.54 18.41 6.76
N ASP A 175 -2.48 18.83 7.60
CA ASP A 175 -2.86 20.24 7.76
C ASP A 175 -1.68 21.09 8.28
N GLU A 176 -0.94 20.59 9.26
CA GLU A 176 0.26 21.24 9.79
C GLU A 176 1.33 21.42 8.70
N LEU A 177 1.60 20.38 7.91
CA LEU A 177 2.60 20.43 6.83
C LEU A 177 2.22 21.36 5.69
N LEU A 178 0.94 21.54 5.39
CA LEU A 178 0.48 22.40 4.30
C LEU A 178 0.25 23.86 4.72
N ASN A 179 -0.07 24.09 5.98
CA ASN A 179 -0.45 25.43 6.47
C ASN A 179 0.72 26.19 7.10
N ASP A 180 1.87 25.55 7.32
CA ASP A 180 3.10 26.18 7.80
C ASP A 180 3.95 26.83 6.68
N ASN A 181 3.37 27.05 5.50
CA ASN A 181 4.01 27.78 4.41
C ASN A 181 3.40 29.17 4.25
#